data_6c7ec9121d585be343a8f656baf95fbe
#
_entry.id   6c7ec9121d585be343a8f656baf95fbe
#
_cell.length_a   1.000
_cell.length_b   1.000
_cell.length_c   1.000
_cell.angle_alpha   90.00
_cell.angle_beta   90.00
_cell.angle_gamma   90.00
#
_symmetry.space_group_name_H-M   'P 1'
#
loop_
_entity.id
_entity.type
_entity.pdbx_description
1 polymer ?
#
loop_
_entity_poly.entity_id
_entity_poly.type
_entity_poly.pdbx_seq_one_letter_code
_entity_poly.pdbx_strand_id
1 'polypeptide(L)'
;MIGRIYGTGSYVPNRIVDNNELSKYVDTNDTWIRERTGIARRHVIEEETTSFMAVQAAKKALLQSEVKPEEIDLILVATSSSETIFPCTACIVQSEIGAVHAVGYDINAACTGFVLAFQTAQAYIDARIYKTALVIGADSMTNLVDWTDRSTCILFGDGAGAVLLRAEEGKPCLMAAHSDGTKANALTGMSRHHKAVTSLEDKITYVHMDGQAVFKFAVRKVPEIIEELLADASLGVEEIDYFILHQANKRIIEAVAKRLRLDLTKFPMNLEEYANTSGASIPILLDEMKRNQRFQRGDKVVLAGFGAGLSWAACMFEW
;
A
#
# COMPACT_ATOMS: atom_id res chain seq x y z
N MET A 1 -6.89 23.22 -5.56
CA MET A 1 -7.84 22.23 -4.93
C MET A 1 -7.04 21.16 -4.23
N ILE A 2 -7.63 20.52 -3.22
CA ILE A 2 -7.07 19.33 -2.59
C ILE A 2 -8.15 18.25 -2.47
N GLY A 3 -7.80 16.99 -2.65
CA GLY A 3 -8.64 15.86 -2.29
C GLY A 3 -8.50 15.55 -0.80
N ARG A 4 -9.47 15.95 0.02
CA ARG A 4 -9.49 15.57 1.44
C ARG A 4 -10.06 14.17 1.63
N ILE A 5 -9.55 13.48 2.63
CA ILE A 5 -10.03 12.14 3.00
C ILE A 5 -11.34 12.28 3.79
N TYR A 6 -12.44 11.90 3.18
CA TYR A 6 -13.78 11.87 3.78
C TYR A 6 -14.08 10.53 4.45
N GLY A 7 -13.66 9.44 3.85
CA GLY A 7 -13.87 8.10 4.36
C GLY A 7 -12.65 7.22 4.21
N THR A 8 -12.51 6.27 5.12
CA THR A 8 -11.54 5.20 5.05
C THR A 8 -12.24 3.87 5.28
N GLY A 9 -11.65 2.80 4.81
CA GLY A 9 -12.14 1.45 5.06
C GLY A 9 -11.04 0.44 4.84
N SER A 10 -11.08 -0.65 5.58
CA SER A 10 -10.14 -1.75 5.41
C SER A 10 -10.81 -3.10 5.52
N TYR A 11 -10.26 -4.08 4.85
CA TYR A 11 -10.65 -5.47 4.97
C TYR A 11 -9.38 -6.34 5.00
N VAL A 12 -9.36 -7.30 5.90
CA VAL A 12 -8.38 -8.37 5.95
C VAL A 12 -9.10 -9.70 6.09
N PRO A 13 -8.60 -10.80 5.53
CA PRO A 13 -9.18 -12.12 5.69
C PRO A 13 -9.29 -12.54 7.16
N ASN A 14 -10.25 -13.43 7.46
CA ASN A 14 -10.44 -13.91 8.83
C ASN A 14 -9.37 -14.93 9.26
N ARG A 15 -8.79 -15.67 8.31
CA ARG A 15 -7.75 -16.66 8.57
C ARG A 15 -6.47 -15.97 9.01
N ILE A 16 -6.00 -16.30 10.21
CA ILE A 16 -4.76 -15.80 10.77
C ILE A 16 -3.73 -16.94 10.82
N VAL A 17 -2.54 -16.67 10.31
CA VAL A 17 -1.37 -17.53 10.40
C VAL A 17 -0.33 -16.84 11.28
N ASP A 18 -0.03 -17.40 12.45
CA ASP A 18 1.03 -16.91 13.32
C ASP A 18 2.40 -17.51 12.97
N ASN A 19 3.44 -17.02 13.64
CA ASN A 19 4.79 -17.49 13.38
C ASN A 19 5.01 -18.95 13.82
N ASN A 20 4.26 -19.46 14.81
CA ASN A 20 4.35 -20.86 15.23
C ASN A 20 3.75 -21.81 14.18
N GLU A 21 2.69 -21.36 13.51
CA GLU A 21 2.14 -22.11 12.39
C GLU A 21 3.11 -22.15 11.21
N LEU A 22 3.76 -21.01 10.88
CA LEU A 22 4.77 -20.94 9.82
C LEU A 22 5.95 -21.89 10.06
N SER A 23 6.32 -22.12 11.33
CA SER A 23 7.39 -23.04 11.68
C SER A 23 7.12 -24.51 11.28
N LYS A 24 5.88 -24.84 10.89
CA LYS A 24 5.53 -26.15 10.33
C LYS A 24 5.90 -26.30 8.87
N TYR A 25 6.09 -25.20 8.16
CA TYR A 25 6.37 -25.18 6.71
C TYR A 25 7.84 -24.88 6.41
N VAL A 26 8.49 -24.03 7.24
CA VAL A 26 9.90 -23.63 7.05
C VAL A 26 10.65 -23.63 8.37
N ASP A 27 11.96 -23.81 8.32
CA ASP A 27 12.85 -23.77 9.50
C ASP A 27 12.96 -22.34 10.06
N THR A 28 12.07 -22.01 10.99
CA THR A 28 11.96 -20.70 11.64
C THR A 28 11.33 -20.80 13.02
N ASN A 29 11.24 -19.67 13.75
CA ASN A 29 10.49 -19.56 15.01
C ASN A 29 9.99 -18.12 15.23
N ASP A 30 9.06 -17.95 16.18
CA ASP A 30 8.45 -16.65 16.47
C ASP A 30 9.47 -15.58 16.86
N THR A 31 10.42 -15.91 17.76
CA THR A 31 11.45 -14.96 18.20
C THR A 31 12.28 -14.46 17.02
N TRP A 32 12.74 -15.35 16.15
CA TRP A 32 13.57 -15.00 15.00
C TRP A 32 12.82 -14.08 14.01
N ILE A 33 11.54 -14.39 13.72
CA ILE A 33 10.74 -13.57 12.81
C ILE A 33 10.48 -12.18 13.41
N ARG A 34 10.04 -12.09 14.68
CA ARG A 34 9.79 -10.82 15.37
C ARG A 34 11.02 -9.93 15.45
N GLU A 35 12.17 -10.47 15.81
CA GLU A 35 13.42 -9.71 15.90
C GLU A 35 13.86 -9.14 14.55
N ARG A 36 13.59 -9.86 13.46
CA ARG A 36 14.04 -9.48 12.13
C ARG A 36 13.04 -8.60 11.36
N THR A 37 11.77 -8.76 11.63
CA THR A 37 10.71 -8.13 10.84
C THR A 37 9.76 -7.27 11.66
N GLY A 38 9.56 -7.60 12.94
CA GLY A 38 8.51 -7.06 13.79
C GLY A 38 7.15 -7.77 13.62
N ILE A 39 7.04 -8.77 12.74
CA ILE A 39 5.78 -9.44 12.39
C ILE A 39 5.49 -10.57 13.39
N ALA A 40 4.27 -10.59 13.95
CA ALA A 40 3.77 -11.65 14.81
C ALA A 40 2.85 -12.62 14.07
N ARG A 41 2.01 -12.08 13.19
CA ARG A 41 1.01 -12.83 12.43
C ARG A 41 0.69 -12.16 11.10
N ARG A 42 -0.07 -12.85 10.27
CA ARG A 42 -0.59 -12.34 9.00
C ARG A 42 -1.97 -12.89 8.75
N HIS A 43 -2.77 -12.09 8.07
CA HIS A 43 -4.05 -12.53 7.52
C HIS A 43 -3.80 -13.16 6.16
N VAL A 44 -4.47 -14.27 5.88
CA VAL A 44 -4.27 -15.09 4.68
C VAL A 44 -5.63 -15.39 4.08
N ILE A 45 -5.79 -15.19 2.78
CA ILE A 45 -7.02 -15.56 2.07
C ILE A 45 -7.26 -17.07 2.13
N GLU A 46 -8.52 -17.46 2.16
CA GLU A 46 -8.99 -18.84 1.96
C GLU A 46 -9.82 -18.93 0.67
N GLU A 47 -10.94 -18.21 0.62
CA GLU A 47 -11.80 -18.09 -0.56
C GLU A 47 -11.89 -16.66 -1.10
N GLU A 48 -11.38 -15.70 -0.33
CA GLU A 48 -11.38 -14.30 -0.70
C GLU A 48 -10.46 -14.07 -1.90
N THR A 49 -10.87 -13.14 -2.76
CA THR A 49 -10.07 -12.65 -3.88
C THR A 49 -9.58 -11.23 -3.60
N THR A 50 -8.60 -10.75 -4.35
CA THR A 50 -8.12 -9.36 -4.25
C THR A 50 -9.26 -8.38 -4.52
N SER A 51 -10.09 -8.64 -5.55
CA SER A 51 -11.25 -7.81 -5.86
C SER A 51 -12.30 -7.84 -4.77
N PHE A 52 -12.58 -9.00 -4.16
CA PHE A 52 -13.48 -9.10 -3.02
C PHE A 52 -13.01 -8.22 -1.86
N MET A 53 -11.75 -8.33 -1.47
CA MET A 53 -11.17 -7.52 -0.38
C MET A 53 -11.27 -6.02 -0.70
N ALA A 54 -10.95 -5.62 -1.95
CA ALA A 54 -11.07 -4.25 -2.42
C ALA A 54 -12.50 -3.71 -2.32
N VAL A 55 -13.50 -4.51 -2.72
CA VAL A 55 -14.93 -4.19 -2.60
C VAL A 55 -15.34 -3.98 -1.14
N GLN A 56 -14.91 -4.86 -0.23
CA GLN A 56 -15.24 -4.73 1.20
C GLN A 56 -14.63 -3.45 1.81
N ALA A 57 -13.37 -3.15 1.48
CA ALA A 57 -12.72 -1.90 1.92
C ALA A 57 -13.44 -0.67 1.36
N ALA A 58 -13.80 -0.69 0.07
CA ALA A 58 -14.55 0.37 -0.60
C ALA A 58 -15.91 0.63 0.07
N LYS A 59 -16.69 -0.42 0.33
CA LYS A 59 -18.01 -0.32 1.01
C LYS A 59 -17.88 0.33 2.39
N LYS A 60 -16.84 -0.02 3.16
CA LYS A 60 -16.59 0.60 4.48
C LYS A 60 -16.20 2.08 4.36
N ALA A 61 -15.36 2.44 3.37
CA ALA A 61 -14.99 3.83 3.12
C ALA A 61 -16.21 4.69 2.73
N LEU A 62 -17.10 4.15 1.89
CA LEU A 62 -18.36 4.81 1.54
C LEU A 62 -19.26 5.00 2.74
N LEU A 63 -19.48 3.94 3.53
CA LEU A 63 -20.32 4.01 4.72
C LEU A 63 -19.83 5.09 5.71
N GLN A 64 -18.51 5.22 5.86
CA GLN A 64 -17.92 6.20 6.77
C GLN A 64 -17.98 7.64 6.23
N SER A 65 -17.95 7.81 4.90
CA SER A 65 -17.94 9.13 4.26
C SER A 65 -19.30 9.75 4.03
N GLU A 66 -20.37 8.97 4.12
CA GLU A 66 -21.75 9.33 3.74
C GLU A 66 -21.88 9.76 2.26
N VAL A 67 -20.87 9.49 1.42
CA VAL A 67 -20.88 9.75 -0.02
C VAL A 67 -21.61 8.61 -0.73
N LYS A 68 -22.51 8.96 -1.65
CA LYS A 68 -23.21 7.96 -2.45
C LYS A 68 -22.31 7.42 -3.56
N PRO A 69 -22.43 6.13 -3.93
CA PRO A 69 -21.64 5.55 -5.01
C PRO A 69 -21.71 6.32 -6.33
N GLU A 70 -22.89 6.88 -6.66
CA GLU A 70 -23.10 7.64 -7.89
C GLU A 70 -22.36 8.99 -7.93
N GLU A 71 -21.88 9.46 -6.79
CA GLU A 71 -21.07 10.69 -6.70
C GLU A 71 -19.58 10.45 -6.98
N ILE A 72 -19.15 9.18 -7.16
CA ILE A 72 -17.75 8.85 -7.42
C ILE A 72 -17.46 9.06 -8.92
N ASP A 73 -16.43 9.85 -9.21
CA ASP A 73 -15.97 10.13 -10.59
C ASP A 73 -14.83 9.19 -11.01
N LEU A 74 -14.01 8.75 -10.03
CA LEU A 74 -12.77 7.98 -10.27
C LEU A 74 -12.59 6.87 -9.27
N ILE A 75 -12.22 5.68 -9.73
CA ILE A 75 -11.78 4.57 -8.90
C ILE A 75 -10.38 4.14 -9.35
N LEU A 76 -9.40 4.21 -8.44
CA LEU A 76 -8.05 3.71 -8.67
C LEU A 76 -7.77 2.54 -7.71
N VAL A 77 -7.36 1.41 -8.26
CA VAL A 77 -6.93 0.26 -7.45
C VAL A 77 -5.45 0.01 -7.68
N ALA A 78 -4.65 0.18 -6.63
CA ALA A 78 -3.26 -0.23 -6.62
C ALA A 78 -3.19 -1.71 -6.24
N THR A 79 -2.79 -2.55 -7.19
CA THR A 79 -2.68 -4.00 -6.99
C THR A 79 -1.62 -4.62 -7.89
N SER A 80 -0.98 -5.67 -7.38
CA SER A 80 -0.06 -6.55 -8.12
C SER A 80 -0.58 -7.99 -8.19
N SER A 81 -1.74 -8.26 -7.59
CA SER A 81 -2.34 -9.59 -7.43
C SER A 81 -3.76 -9.69 -7.95
N SER A 82 -4.10 -8.88 -8.97
CA SER A 82 -5.41 -8.99 -9.63
C SER A 82 -5.65 -10.39 -10.19
N GLU A 83 -6.87 -10.91 -10.06
CA GLU A 83 -7.26 -12.25 -10.55
C GLU A 83 -7.20 -12.32 -12.06
N THR A 84 -7.53 -11.23 -12.72
CA THR A 84 -7.57 -11.10 -14.17
C THR A 84 -6.78 -9.90 -14.64
N ILE A 85 -6.28 -9.94 -15.88
CA ILE A 85 -5.67 -8.76 -16.52
C ILE A 85 -6.76 -7.79 -16.95
N PHE A 86 -7.88 -8.33 -17.43
CA PHE A 86 -9.10 -7.61 -17.83
C PHE A 86 -10.32 -8.52 -17.56
N PRO A 87 -11.45 -7.97 -17.02
CA PRO A 87 -11.54 -6.59 -16.57
C PRO A 87 -10.56 -6.31 -15.42
N CYS A 88 -10.14 -5.03 -15.25
CA CYS A 88 -9.31 -4.63 -14.13
C CYS A 88 -10.10 -4.64 -12.81
N THR A 89 -9.40 -4.72 -11.69
CA THR A 89 -10.00 -4.79 -10.35
C THR A 89 -10.89 -3.57 -10.07
N ALA A 90 -10.49 -2.38 -10.53
CA ALA A 90 -11.27 -1.16 -10.36
C ALA A 90 -12.65 -1.22 -11.05
N CYS A 91 -12.76 -1.89 -12.21
CA CYS A 91 -14.04 -2.09 -12.88
C CYS A 91 -14.95 -3.08 -12.12
N ILE A 92 -14.37 -4.10 -11.48
CA ILE A 92 -15.11 -5.02 -10.62
C ILE A 92 -15.65 -4.26 -9.39
N VAL A 93 -14.78 -3.49 -8.73
CA VAL A 93 -15.18 -2.64 -7.59
C VAL A 93 -16.29 -1.67 -8.00
N GLN A 94 -16.14 -0.98 -9.14
CA GLN A 94 -17.13 -0.03 -9.67
C GLN A 94 -18.52 -0.66 -9.78
N SER A 95 -18.60 -1.85 -10.36
CA SER A 95 -19.86 -2.59 -10.51
C SER A 95 -20.45 -3.00 -9.17
N GLU A 96 -19.62 -3.56 -8.27
CA GLU A 96 -20.04 -4.11 -6.99
C GLU A 96 -20.51 -3.07 -5.96
N ILE A 97 -20.02 -1.84 -6.07
CA ILE A 97 -20.45 -0.73 -5.20
C ILE A 97 -21.53 0.14 -5.85
N GLY A 98 -21.83 -0.05 -7.12
CA GLY A 98 -22.83 0.75 -7.86
C GLY A 98 -22.36 2.15 -8.27
N ALA A 99 -21.05 2.37 -8.44
CA ALA A 99 -20.47 3.65 -8.86
C ALA A 99 -20.57 3.85 -10.36
N VAL A 100 -21.79 3.90 -10.89
CA VAL A 100 -22.13 3.85 -12.32
C VAL A 100 -21.52 4.95 -13.18
N HIS A 101 -21.11 6.06 -12.58
CA HIS A 101 -20.52 7.20 -13.28
C HIS A 101 -18.99 7.23 -13.21
N ALA A 102 -18.39 6.37 -12.39
CA ALA A 102 -16.95 6.38 -12.16
C ALA A 102 -16.16 5.79 -13.34
N VAL A 103 -15.04 6.41 -13.67
CA VAL A 103 -13.97 5.77 -14.46
C VAL A 103 -13.10 4.96 -13.53
N GLY A 104 -12.83 3.68 -13.88
CA GLY A 104 -12.02 2.80 -13.05
C GLY A 104 -10.83 2.20 -13.81
N TYR A 105 -9.65 2.18 -13.19
CA TYR A 105 -8.48 1.44 -13.69
C TYR A 105 -7.49 1.11 -12.57
N ASP A 106 -6.67 0.06 -12.81
CA ASP A 106 -5.67 -0.40 -11.87
C ASP A 106 -4.31 0.28 -12.12
N ILE A 107 -3.55 0.46 -11.03
CA ILE A 107 -2.15 0.90 -11.06
C ILE A 107 -1.29 -0.22 -10.48
N ASN A 108 -0.38 -0.75 -11.29
CA ASN A 108 0.60 -1.73 -10.82
C ASN A 108 1.96 -1.06 -10.63
N ALA A 109 2.29 -0.78 -9.37
CA ALA A 109 3.60 -0.28 -8.94
C ALA A 109 4.01 -0.93 -7.61
N ALA A 110 3.60 -2.19 -7.41
CA ALA A 110 3.85 -2.98 -6.21
C ALA A 110 3.56 -2.18 -4.92
N CYS A 111 4.43 -2.29 -3.92
CA CYS A 111 4.24 -1.62 -2.62
C CYS A 111 4.21 -0.08 -2.68
N THR A 112 4.69 0.53 -3.77
CA THR A 112 4.58 1.98 -4.00
C THR A 112 3.22 2.37 -4.59
N GLY A 113 2.47 1.39 -5.07
CA GLY A 113 1.26 1.58 -5.89
C GLY A 113 0.21 2.46 -5.25
N PHE A 114 -0.08 2.29 -3.95
CA PHE A 114 -1.07 3.12 -3.28
C PHE A 114 -0.68 4.61 -3.23
N VAL A 115 0.58 4.93 -2.94
CA VAL A 115 1.04 6.33 -2.91
C VAL A 115 0.94 6.95 -4.29
N LEU A 116 1.32 6.22 -5.35
CA LEU A 116 1.19 6.69 -6.73
C LEU A 116 -0.28 6.84 -7.15
N ALA A 117 -1.17 5.92 -6.76
CA ALA A 117 -2.61 6.04 -7.00
C ALA A 117 -3.20 7.26 -6.27
N PHE A 118 -2.78 7.49 -5.02
CA PHE A 118 -3.19 8.66 -4.25
C PHE A 118 -2.72 9.96 -4.91
N GLN A 119 -1.44 10.03 -5.33
CA GLN A 119 -0.91 11.17 -6.09
C GLN A 119 -1.67 11.41 -7.40
N THR A 120 -2.00 10.35 -8.13
CA THR A 120 -2.79 10.44 -9.37
C THR A 120 -4.17 11.03 -9.12
N ALA A 121 -4.87 10.57 -8.08
CA ALA A 121 -6.18 11.11 -7.70
C ALA A 121 -6.08 12.58 -7.27
N GLN A 122 -5.08 12.95 -6.47
CA GLN A 122 -4.82 14.33 -6.06
C GLN A 122 -4.54 15.24 -7.26
N ALA A 123 -3.73 14.79 -8.23
CA ALA A 123 -3.44 15.55 -9.44
C ALA A 123 -4.70 15.79 -10.30
N TYR A 124 -5.57 14.79 -10.44
CA TYR A 124 -6.83 14.96 -11.15
C TYR A 124 -7.79 15.92 -10.42
N ILE A 125 -7.83 15.86 -9.09
CA ILE A 125 -8.65 16.79 -8.29
C ILE A 125 -8.09 18.21 -8.38
N ASP A 126 -6.79 18.40 -8.29
CA ASP A 126 -6.15 19.71 -8.41
C ASP A 126 -6.36 20.31 -9.81
N ALA A 127 -6.25 19.49 -10.85
CA ALA A 127 -6.57 19.86 -12.24
C ALA A 127 -8.07 20.05 -12.50
N ARG A 128 -8.95 19.82 -11.51
CA ARG A 128 -10.42 19.93 -11.60
C ARG A 128 -11.06 18.99 -12.63
N ILE A 129 -10.41 17.85 -12.92
CA ILE A 129 -10.94 16.83 -13.82
C ILE A 129 -11.99 15.99 -13.10
N TYR A 130 -11.71 15.59 -11.87
CA TYR A 130 -12.61 14.83 -11.00
C TYR A 130 -12.78 15.54 -9.64
N LYS A 131 -13.92 15.29 -8.99
CA LYS A 131 -14.25 15.86 -7.67
C LYS A 131 -14.21 14.84 -6.57
N THR A 132 -14.58 13.60 -6.88
CA THR A 132 -14.66 12.50 -5.90
C THR A 132 -13.91 11.30 -6.43
N ALA A 133 -12.90 10.86 -5.69
CA ALA A 133 -12.07 9.71 -6.06
C ALA A 133 -12.00 8.69 -4.94
N LEU A 134 -12.17 7.41 -5.29
CA LEU A 134 -11.94 6.27 -4.42
C LEU A 134 -10.59 5.65 -4.77
N VAL A 135 -9.66 5.67 -3.84
CA VAL A 135 -8.31 5.12 -4.00
C VAL A 135 -8.15 3.91 -3.09
N ILE A 136 -7.82 2.78 -3.67
CA ILE A 136 -7.74 1.48 -2.98
C ILE A 136 -6.36 0.89 -3.17
N GLY A 137 -5.78 0.32 -2.13
CA GLY A 137 -4.67 -0.62 -2.21
C GLY A 137 -5.18 -2.00 -1.81
N ALA A 138 -4.97 -3.01 -2.64
CA ALA A 138 -5.46 -4.36 -2.39
C ALA A 138 -4.49 -5.40 -2.95
N ASP A 139 -4.00 -6.30 -2.11
CA ASP A 139 -3.11 -7.37 -2.53
C ASP A 139 -3.38 -8.67 -1.77
N SER A 140 -3.35 -9.81 -2.48
CA SER A 140 -3.28 -11.18 -1.95
C SER A 140 -1.87 -11.72 -2.14
N MET A 141 -0.93 -11.22 -1.31
CA MET A 141 0.49 -11.51 -1.44
C MET A 141 0.83 -12.96 -1.12
N THR A 142 0.03 -13.61 -0.28
CA THR A 142 0.28 -15.00 0.13
C THR A 142 0.12 -16.01 -1.01
N ASN A 143 -0.61 -15.64 -2.08
CA ASN A 143 -0.69 -16.41 -3.32
C ASN A 143 0.54 -16.26 -4.22
N LEU A 144 1.34 -15.23 -3.99
CA LEU A 144 2.49 -14.90 -4.84
C LEU A 144 3.81 -15.40 -4.28
N VAL A 145 3.84 -15.93 -3.04
CA VAL A 145 5.04 -16.41 -2.38
C VAL A 145 5.15 -17.93 -2.41
N ASP A 146 6.38 -18.43 -2.43
CA ASP A 146 6.66 -19.85 -2.18
C ASP A 146 6.67 -20.09 -0.67
N TRP A 147 5.71 -20.86 -0.16
CA TRP A 147 5.59 -21.19 1.26
C TRP A 147 6.74 -22.10 1.78
N THR A 148 7.61 -22.57 0.90
CA THR A 148 8.83 -23.30 1.26
C THR A 148 10.07 -22.40 1.28
N ASP A 149 9.96 -21.15 0.79
CA ASP A 149 11.02 -20.14 0.87
C ASP A 149 10.86 -19.25 2.10
N ARG A 150 11.66 -19.55 3.15
CA ARG A 150 11.69 -18.77 4.39
C ARG A 150 12.00 -17.28 4.18
N SER A 151 12.69 -16.92 3.09
CA SER A 151 13.11 -15.52 2.86
C SER A 151 11.94 -14.61 2.48
N THR A 152 10.86 -15.18 1.99
CA THR A 152 9.67 -14.44 1.50
C THR A 152 8.39 -14.79 2.25
N CYS A 153 8.09 -16.06 2.54
CA CYS A 153 6.82 -16.48 3.13
C CYS A 153 6.55 -15.89 4.53
N ILE A 154 7.60 -15.55 5.27
CA ILE A 154 7.48 -14.97 6.62
C ILE A 154 7.07 -13.49 6.61
N LEU A 155 7.12 -12.82 5.46
CA LEU A 155 6.98 -11.37 5.36
C LEU A 155 5.57 -10.92 5.03
N PHE A 156 4.87 -11.65 4.17
CA PHE A 156 3.68 -11.15 3.52
C PHE A 156 2.38 -11.59 4.18
N GLY A 157 1.36 -10.77 3.99
CA GLY A 157 -0.03 -11.01 4.34
C GLY A 157 -0.96 -10.41 3.29
N ASP A 158 -2.26 -10.62 3.44
CA ASP A 158 -3.29 -10.21 2.50
C ASP A 158 -4.21 -9.16 3.11
N GLY A 159 -4.74 -8.28 2.27
CA GLY A 159 -5.69 -7.28 2.70
C GLY A 159 -5.96 -6.19 1.66
N ALA A 160 -6.91 -5.35 1.99
CA ALA A 160 -7.24 -4.16 1.23
C ALA A 160 -7.52 -2.98 2.16
N GLY A 161 -7.14 -1.79 1.72
CA GLY A 161 -7.53 -0.53 2.35
C GLY A 161 -7.97 0.48 1.31
N ALA A 162 -8.90 1.33 1.66
CA ALA A 162 -9.49 2.32 0.77
C ALA A 162 -9.57 3.70 1.45
N VAL A 163 -9.37 4.75 0.65
CA VAL A 163 -9.66 6.12 1.06
C VAL A 163 -10.57 6.77 0.02
N LEU A 164 -11.58 7.48 0.49
CA LEU A 164 -12.43 8.30 -0.36
C LEU A 164 -11.99 9.76 -0.25
N LEU A 165 -11.62 10.34 -1.39
CA LEU A 165 -11.21 11.73 -1.53
C LEU A 165 -12.35 12.56 -2.09
N ARG A 166 -12.54 13.77 -1.54
CA ARG A 166 -13.44 14.76 -2.09
C ARG A 166 -12.73 16.10 -2.26
N ALA A 167 -12.98 16.77 -3.38
CA ALA A 167 -12.37 18.05 -3.71
C ALA A 167 -12.82 19.15 -2.75
N GLU A 168 -11.88 19.86 -2.16
CA GLU A 168 -12.08 21.06 -1.36
C GLU A 168 -11.11 22.17 -1.77
N GLU A 169 -11.43 23.41 -1.41
CA GLU A 169 -10.44 24.50 -1.47
C GLU A 169 -9.38 24.25 -0.41
N GLY A 170 -8.12 24.39 -0.80
CA GLY A 170 -6.98 24.17 0.11
C GLY A 170 -5.66 24.18 -0.63
N LYS A 171 -4.56 24.02 0.12
CA LYS A 171 -3.24 23.87 -0.46
C LYS A 171 -3.14 22.53 -1.19
N PRO A 172 -2.58 22.48 -2.40
CA PRO A 172 -2.35 21.22 -3.11
C PRO A 172 -1.53 20.24 -2.28
N CYS A 173 -1.78 18.95 -2.51
CA CYS A 173 -0.95 17.88 -1.97
C CYS A 173 0.47 18.00 -2.54
N LEU A 174 1.49 17.98 -1.69
CA LEU A 174 2.88 17.88 -2.16
C LEU A 174 3.16 16.46 -2.60
N MET A 175 3.91 16.29 -3.71
CA MET A 175 4.12 14.98 -4.31
C MET A 175 5.55 14.86 -4.87
N ALA A 176 6.22 13.75 -4.58
CA ALA A 176 7.50 13.38 -5.19
C ALA A 176 7.50 11.88 -5.51
N ALA A 177 8.07 11.49 -6.64
CA ALA A 177 8.17 10.09 -7.04
C ALA A 177 9.38 9.85 -7.95
N HIS A 178 10.02 8.70 -7.77
CA HIS A 178 11.18 8.28 -8.56
C HIS A 178 11.17 6.78 -8.83
N SER A 179 11.95 6.35 -9.82
CA SER A 179 12.18 4.95 -10.15
C SER A 179 13.64 4.71 -10.57
N ASP A 180 14.16 3.53 -10.26
CA ASP A 180 15.47 3.05 -10.70
C ASP A 180 15.32 1.66 -11.33
N GLY A 181 14.99 1.62 -12.63
CA GLY A 181 14.80 0.38 -13.38
C GLY A 181 16.08 -0.46 -13.55
N THR A 182 17.28 0.09 -13.26
CA THR A 182 18.53 -0.67 -13.28
C THR A 182 18.59 -1.73 -12.17
N LYS A 183 17.71 -1.64 -11.17
CA LYS A 183 17.59 -2.56 -10.05
C LYS A 183 16.36 -3.46 -10.10
N ALA A 184 15.73 -3.58 -11.26
CA ALA A 184 14.51 -4.36 -11.43
C ALA A 184 14.60 -5.80 -10.89
N ASN A 185 15.79 -6.42 -10.99
CA ASN A 185 16.02 -7.79 -10.51
C ASN A 185 16.07 -7.94 -8.98
N ALA A 186 16.12 -6.84 -8.20
CA ALA A 186 16.20 -6.91 -6.73
C ALA A 186 14.89 -7.39 -6.08
N LEU A 187 13.76 -7.18 -6.75
CA LEU A 187 12.44 -7.63 -6.30
C LEU A 187 11.57 -7.88 -7.53
N THR A 188 11.25 -9.14 -7.79
CA THR A 188 10.43 -9.57 -8.92
C THR A 188 9.29 -10.45 -8.43
N GLY A 189 8.20 -10.49 -9.17
CA GLY A 189 7.07 -11.36 -8.93
C GLY A 189 6.45 -11.83 -10.23
N MET A 190 5.77 -12.96 -10.19
CA MET A 190 5.04 -13.65 -11.26
C MET A 190 5.32 -13.15 -12.70
N SER A 191 6.33 -13.72 -13.34
CA SER A 191 6.60 -13.37 -14.74
C SER A 191 5.60 -14.06 -15.67
N ARG A 192 4.97 -13.28 -16.54
CA ARG A 192 4.25 -13.84 -17.70
C ARG A 192 5.29 -14.19 -18.75
N HIS A 193 5.46 -15.48 -19.02
CA HIS A 193 6.38 -15.90 -20.07
C HIS A 193 5.78 -15.58 -21.44
N HIS A 194 6.37 -14.63 -22.16
CA HIS A 194 6.13 -14.46 -23.60
C HIS A 194 6.91 -15.52 -24.37
N LYS A 195 6.52 -16.79 -24.22
CA LYS A 195 7.03 -17.85 -25.07
C LYS A 195 6.11 -18.01 -26.27
N ALA A 196 6.68 -18.39 -27.41
CA ALA A 196 5.88 -18.78 -28.57
C ALA A 196 4.89 -19.90 -28.14
N VAL A 197 3.70 -19.89 -28.73
CA VAL A 197 2.59 -20.86 -28.43
C VAL A 197 3.05 -22.33 -28.44
N THR A 198 4.20 -22.63 -29.05
CA THR A 198 4.79 -23.97 -29.16
C THR A 198 5.69 -24.41 -28.01
N SER A 199 5.90 -23.58 -26.96
CA SER A 199 6.77 -23.91 -25.81
C SER A 199 6.06 -23.67 -24.47
N LEU A 200 5.02 -24.48 -24.19
CA LEU A 200 4.25 -24.44 -22.95
C LEU A 200 4.96 -25.26 -21.84
N GLU A 201 6.00 -24.70 -21.25
CA GLU A 201 6.39 -25.11 -19.90
C GLU A 201 5.88 -24.05 -18.93
N ASP A 202 4.80 -24.37 -18.21
CA ASP A 202 4.26 -23.55 -17.14
C ASP A 202 5.20 -23.59 -15.93
N LYS A 203 6.11 -22.64 -15.85
CA LYS A 203 6.83 -22.39 -14.60
C LYS A 203 6.08 -21.28 -13.84
N ILE A 204 5.42 -21.65 -12.77
CA ILE A 204 4.95 -20.68 -11.77
C ILE A 204 6.20 -20.03 -11.19
N THR A 205 6.29 -18.70 -11.31
CA THR A 205 7.36 -17.93 -10.70
C THR A 205 6.79 -17.16 -9.52
N TYR A 206 7.30 -17.46 -8.33
CA TYR A 206 6.96 -16.77 -7.10
C TYR A 206 7.70 -15.44 -6.95
N VAL A 207 7.33 -14.66 -5.95
CA VAL A 207 8.07 -13.47 -5.55
C VAL A 207 9.51 -13.86 -5.18
N HIS A 208 10.47 -13.19 -5.82
CA HIS A 208 11.89 -13.31 -5.50
C HIS A 208 12.42 -11.96 -5.03
N MET A 209 13.17 -11.94 -3.91
CA MET A 209 13.64 -10.71 -3.30
C MET A 209 15.07 -10.84 -2.80
N ASP A 210 15.94 -9.93 -3.25
CA ASP A 210 17.19 -9.63 -2.54
C ASP A 210 16.87 -8.70 -1.35
N GLY A 211 16.56 -9.30 -0.20
CA GLY A 211 16.16 -8.56 0.99
C GLY A 211 17.22 -7.57 1.48
N GLN A 212 18.52 -7.83 1.24
CA GLN A 212 19.59 -6.91 1.63
C GLN A 212 19.63 -5.69 0.72
N ALA A 213 19.48 -5.89 -0.59
CA ALA A 213 19.44 -4.79 -1.56
C ALA A 213 18.22 -3.90 -1.32
N VAL A 214 17.04 -4.50 -1.13
CA VAL A 214 15.79 -3.78 -0.83
C VAL A 214 15.88 -3.01 0.49
N PHE A 215 16.44 -3.61 1.55
CA PHE A 215 16.65 -2.92 2.83
C PHE A 215 17.55 -1.70 2.69
N LYS A 216 18.75 -1.86 2.08
CA LYS A 216 19.71 -0.77 1.85
C LYS A 216 19.10 0.36 1.02
N PHE A 217 18.32 -0.01 0.02
CA PHE A 217 17.59 0.94 -0.82
C PHE A 217 16.56 1.74 0.00
N ALA A 218 15.68 1.06 0.75
CA ALA A 218 14.60 1.68 1.50
C ALA A 218 15.12 2.66 2.56
N VAL A 219 16.09 2.24 3.39
CA VAL A 219 16.63 3.08 4.48
C VAL A 219 17.41 4.31 3.97
N ARG A 220 17.79 4.31 2.68
CA ARG A 220 18.41 5.45 2.03
C ARG A 220 17.38 6.34 1.33
N LYS A 221 16.53 5.75 0.49
CA LYS A 221 15.67 6.49 -0.44
C LYS A 221 14.42 7.07 0.21
N VAL A 222 13.87 6.42 1.22
CA VAL A 222 12.68 6.93 1.91
C VAL A 222 12.98 8.25 2.64
N PRO A 223 14.04 8.38 3.47
CA PRO A 223 14.38 9.69 4.03
C PRO A 223 14.70 10.75 2.97
N GLU A 224 15.48 10.38 1.93
CA GLU A 224 15.86 11.30 0.85
C GLU A 224 14.63 11.92 0.17
N ILE A 225 13.61 11.12 -0.18
CA ILE A 225 12.40 11.64 -0.83
C ILE A 225 11.51 12.44 0.13
N ILE A 226 11.48 12.11 1.42
CA ILE A 226 10.77 12.90 2.43
C ILE A 226 11.41 14.27 2.57
N GLU A 227 12.75 14.35 2.69
CA GLU A 227 13.49 15.59 2.76
C GLU A 227 13.32 16.44 1.48
N GLU A 228 13.40 15.81 0.29
CA GLU A 228 13.11 16.45 -1.00
C GLU A 228 11.71 17.07 -1.03
N LEU A 229 10.69 16.29 -0.68
CA LEU A 229 9.29 16.72 -0.68
C LEU A 229 9.05 17.93 0.23
N LEU A 230 9.65 17.94 1.41
CA LEU A 230 9.45 19.01 2.39
C LEU A 230 10.28 20.25 2.08
N ALA A 231 11.45 20.10 1.46
CA ALA A 231 12.29 21.22 1.03
C ALA A 231 11.57 22.13 0.03
N ASP A 232 10.82 21.54 -0.92
CA ASP A 232 10.04 22.29 -1.91
C ASP A 232 8.95 23.16 -1.26
N ALA A 233 8.47 22.76 -0.07
CA ALA A 233 7.48 23.49 0.71
C ALA A 233 8.09 24.40 1.79
N SER A 234 9.42 24.40 1.94
CA SER A 234 10.12 25.09 3.03
C SER A 234 9.64 24.64 4.42
N LEU A 235 9.35 23.34 4.58
CA LEU A 235 8.93 22.71 5.83
C LEU A 235 10.08 21.88 6.42
N GLY A 236 10.20 21.94 7.76
CA GLY A 236 11.06 21.03 8.51
C GLY A 236 10.37 19.67 8.76
N VAL A 237 11.14 18.61 8.87
CA VAL A 237 10.60 17.26 9.18
C VAL A 237 9.92 17.21 10.56
N GLU A 238 10.33 18.06 11.49
CA GLU A 238 9.75 18.19 12.83
C GLU A 238 8.33 18.73 12.82
N GLU A 239 7.94 19.48 11.77
CA GLU A 239 6.60 20.05 11.62
C GLU A 239 5.55 19.03 11.16
N ILE A 240 5.98 17.83 10.78
CA ILE A 240 5.09 16.74 10.37
C ILE A 240 4.60 16.00 11.61
N ASP A 241 3.31 15.75 11.70
CA ASP A 241 2.69 15.05 12.81
C ASP A 241 2.82 13.53 12.66
N TYR A 242 2.59 12.99 11.46
CA TYR A 242 2.67 11.56 11.19
C TYR A 242 3.36 11.24 9.87
N PHE A 243 4.22 10.22 9.92
CA PHE A 243 4.84 9.57 8.76
C PHE A 243 4.24 8.17 8.60
N ILE A 244 3.30 8.01 7.69
CA ILE A 244 2.65 6.74 7.38
C ILE A 244 3.45 6.05 6.27
N LEU A 245 4.37 5.19 6.67
CA LEU A 245 5.25 4.48 5.74
C LEU A 245 4.65 3.14 5.34
N HIS A 246 5.02 2.66 4.17
CA HIS A 246 4.78 1.27 3.78
C HIS A 246 5.27 0.30 4.87
N GLN A 247 4.41 -0.62 5.29
CA GLN A 247 4.60 -1.54 6.40
C GLN A 247 5.37 -2.82 5.98
N ALA A 248 6.57 -2.64 5.43
CA ALA A 248 7.37 -3.77 4.94
C ALA A 248 8.10 -4.52 6.07
N ASN A 249 8.68 -3.76 7.00
CA ASN A 249 9.55 -4.29 8.05
C ASN A 249 9.79 -3.20 9.11
N LYS A 250 9.64 -3.54 10.39
CA LYS A 250 9.86 -2.63 11.52
C LYS A 250 11.23 -1.97 11.49
N ARG A 251 12.28 -2.74 11.19
CA ARG A 251 13.67 -2.23 11.16
C ARG A 251 13.89 -1.15 10.09
N ILE A 252 13.14 -1.21 8.98
CA ILE A 252 13.20 -0.14 7.96
C ILE A 252 12.60 1.14 8.53
N ILE A 253 11.43 1.06 9.16
CA ILE A 253 10.74 2.22 9.75
C ILE A 253 11.59 2.86 10.85
N GLU A 254 12.16 2.04 11.74
CA GLU A 254 13.09 2.50 12.79
C GLU A 254 14.34 3.19 12.21
N ALA A 255 14.91 2.63 11.13
CA ALA A 255 16.07 3.21 10.47
C ALA A 255 15.74 4.56 9.78
N VAL A 256 14.55 4.68 9.18
CA VAL A 256 14.04 5.94 8.60
C VAL A 256 13.85 6.99 9.69
N ALA A 257 13.16 6.67 10.78
CA ALA A 257 12.95 7.59 11.91
C ALA A 257 14.29 8.08 12.48
N LYS A 258 15.24 7.15 12.71
CA LYS A 258 16.59 7.49 13.19
C LYS A 258 17.35 8.41 12.22
N ARG A 259 17.24 8.19 10.90
CA ARG A 259 17.93 9.01 9.90
C ARG A 259 17.34 10.43 9.83
N LEU A 260 16.03 10.56 9.95
CA LEU A 260 15.33 11.83 10.05
C LEU A 260 15.48 12.51 11.43
N ARG A 261 16.10 11.82 12.43
CA ARG A 261 16.29 12.28 13.81
C ARG A 261 14.98 12.60 14.52
N LEU A 262 13.94 11.81 14.25
CA LEU A 262 12.61 11.99 14.82
C LEU A 262 12.27 10.85 15.78
N ASP A 263 11.35 11.15 16.72
CA ASP A 263 10.79 10.16 17.63
C ASP A 263 9.96 9.12 16.86
N LEU A 264 10.08 7.86 17.24
CA LEU A 264 9.37 6.76 16.60
C LEU A 264 7.84 6.84 16.74
N THR A 265 7.34 7.60 17.71
CA THR A 265 5.90 7.85 17.92
C THR A 265 5.24 8.56 16.74
N LYS A 266 6.01 9.29 15.92
CA LYS A 266 5.54 9.89 14.66
C LYS A 266 5.40 8.88 13.51
N PHE A 267 5.87 7.64 13.70
CA PHE A 267 5.88 6.56 12.71
C PHE A 267 5.00 5.40 13.16
N PRO A 268 3.68 5.51 13.07
CA PRO A 268 2.78 4.45 13.47
C PRO A 268 3.02 3.17 12.67
N MET A 269 2.84 2.03 13.32
CA MET A 269 3.04 0.71 12.74
C MET A 269 1.92 -0.25 13.15
N ASN A 270 1.51 -1.10 12.23
CA ASN A 270 0.58 -2.20 12.48
C ASN A 270 1.02 -3.52 11.81
N LEU A 271 2.24 -3.54 11.29
CA LEU A 271 2.80 -4.72 10.61
C LEU A 271 2.96 -5.94 11.53
N GLU A 272 2.96 -5.75 12.85
CA GLU A 272 2.95 -6.85 13.80
C GLU A 272 1.73 -7.76 13.59
N GLU A 273 0.57 -7.16 13.32
CA GLU A 273 -0.72 -7.83 13.12
C GLU A 273 -0.92 -8.27 11.66
N TYR A 274 -0.64 -7.35 10.71
CA TYR A 274 -1.04 -7.53 9.32
C TYR A 274 0.10 -7.97 8.40
N ALA A 275 1.35 -7.98 8.88
CA ALA A 275 2.55 -8.19 8.08
C ALA A 275 2.66 -7.18 6.91
N ASN A 276 3.38 -7.56 5.85
CA ASN A 276 3.51 -6.75 4.64
C ASN A 276 2.37 -7.09 3.66
N THR A 277 1.37 -6.24 3.60
CA THR A 277 0.24 -6.34 2.65
C THR A 277 0.47 -5.52 1.38
N SER A 278 1.73 -5.31 0.98
CA SER A 278 2.12 -4.60 -0.25
C SER A 278 1.43 -3.22 -0.38
N GLY A 279 0.72 -2.95 -1.49
CA GLY A 279 0.00 -1.70 -1.72
C GLY A 279 -1.13 -1.41 -0.73
N ALA A 280 -1.66 -2.42 -0.05
CA ALA A 280 -2.73 -2.24 0.94
C ALA A 280 -2.22 -1.72 2.30
N SER A 281 -0.92 -1.81 2.59
CA SER A 281 -0.39 -1.57 3.94
C SER A 281 -0.63 -0.15 4.47
N ILE A 282 -0.42 0.87 3.63
CA ILE A 282 -0.64 2.27 3.99
C ILE A 282 -2.13 2.55 4.24
N PRO A 283 -3.07 2.23 3.34
CA PRO A 283 -4.47 2.55 3.56
C PRO A 283 -5.12 1.72 4.69
N ILE A 284 -4.64 0.50 4.98
CA ILE A 284 -5.07 -0.25 6.18
C ILE A 284 -4.64 0.50 7.45
N LEU A 285 -3.41 1.01 7.51
CA LEU A 285 -2.93 1.78 8.66
C LEU A 285 -3.68 3.12 8.80
N LEU A 286 -3.96 3.82 7.70
CA LEU A 286 -4.77 5.04 7.70
C LEU A 286 -6.16 4.79 8.28
N ASP A 287 -6.83 3.71 7.86
CA ASP A 287 -8.14 3.34 8.38
C ASP A 287 -8.11 3.00 9.87
N GLU A 288 -7.12 2.23 10.31
CA GLU A 288 -6.94 1.89 11.71
C GLU A 288 -6.71 3.13 12.58
N MET A 289 -5.84 4.05 12.15
CA MET A 289 -5.57 5.29 12.86
C MET A 289 -6.81 6.19 12.92
N LYS A 290 -7.58 6.28 11.83
CA LYS A 290 -8.83 7.06 11.82
C LYS A 290 -9.87 6.47 12.75
N ARG A 291 -10.09 5.14 12.73
CA ARG A 291 -11.01 4.45 13.65
C ARG A 291 -10.60 4.64 15.11
N ASN A 292 -9.30 4.70 15.38
CA ASN A 292 -8.76 4.92 16.73
C ASN A 292 -8.64 6.42 17.07
N GLN A 293 -9.24 7.31 16.28
CA GLN A 293 -9.27 8.77 16.50
C GLN A 293 -7.87 9.40 16.75
N ARG A 294 -6.86 8.87 16.05
CA ARG A 294 -5.47 9.33 16.17
C ARG A 294 -5.23 10.64 15.42
N PHE A 295 -5.98 10.91 14.35
CA PHE A 295 -5.85 12.11 13.56
C PHE A 295 -6.70 13.26 14.09
N GLN A 296 -6.16 14.46 13.98
CA GLN A 296 -6.85 15.72 14.22
C GLN A 296 -6.91 16.54 12.92
N ARG A 297 -7.93 17.37 12.77
CA ARG A 297 -8.02 18.25 11.60
C ARG A 297 -6.83 19.20 11.57
N GLY A 298 -6.13 19.25 10.45
CA GLY A 298 -4.92 20.07 10.26
C GLY A 298 -3.61 19.35 10.53
N ASP A 299 -3.62 18.08 11.02
CA ASP A 299 -2.41 17.28 11.12
C ASP A 299 -1.73 17.18 9.75
N LYS A 300 -0.43 17.42 9.71
CA LYS A 300 0.39 17.25 8.52
C LYS A 300 0.83 15.78 8.43
N VAL A 301 0.38 15.11 7.40
CA VAL A 301 0.62 13.67 7.19
C VAL A 301 1.48 13.46 5.96
N VAL A 302 2.57 12.73 6.12
CA VAL A 302 3.39 12.24 5.01
C VAL A 302 3.07 10.76 4.79
N LEU A 303 2.69 10.39 3.56
CA LEU A 303 2.69 9.00 3.10
C LEU A 303 3.99 8.74 2.34
N ALA A 304 4.65 7.61 2.58
CA ALA A 304 5.79 7.20 1.79
C ALA A 304 5.79 5.69 1.52
N GLY A 305 5.86 5.34 0.23
CA GLY A 305 5.93 3.98 -0.28
C GLY A 305 7.22 3.71 -1.02
N PHE A 306 7.65 2.45 -1.02
CA PHE A 306 8.79 1.97 -1.77
C PHE A 306 8.58 0.50 -2.12
N GLY A 307 9.11 0.05 -3.24
CA GLY A 307 8.89 -1.34 -3.68
C GLY A 307 9.60 -1.70 -4.97
N ALA A 308 9.10 -2.77 -5.59
CA ALA A 308 9.61 -3.27 -6.85
C ALA A 308 9.64 -2.19 -7.93
N GLY A 309 10.64 -2.34 -8.83
CA GLY A 309 10.91 -1.39 -9.88
C GLY A 309 12.42 -1.09 -9.99
N LEU A 310 13.20 -0.69 -9.00
CA LEU A 310 12.73 -0.19 -7.72
C LEU A 310 12.06 1.17 -7.89
N SER A 311 11.01 1.42 -7.13
CA SER A 311 10.29 2.69 -7.14
C SER A 311 10.08 3.20 -5.71
N TRP A 312 9.97 4.52 -5.55
CA TRP A 312 9.64 5.14 -4.27
C TRP A 312 8.89 6.44 -4.51
N ALA A 313 7.93 6.72 -3.64
CA ALA A 313 7.10 7.91 -3.73
C ALA A 313 6.73 8.41 -2.34
N ALA A 314 6.57 9.70 -2.21
CA ALA A 314 6.05 10.33 -1.00
C ALA A 314 5.07 11.45 -1.35
N CYS A 315 4.07 11.67 -0.50
CA CYS A 315 3.20 12.82 -0.59
C CYS A 315 2.91 13.37 0.80
N MET A 316 2.62 14.67 0.88
CA MET A 316 2.22 15.34 2.12
C MET A 316 0.94 16.13 1.92
N PHE A 317 0.02 16.00 2.86
CA PHE A 317 -1.26 16.70 2.90
C PHE A 317 -1.67 17.03 4.34
N GLU A 318 -2.61 17.93 4.49
CA GLU A 318 -3.26 18.22 5.77
C GLU A 318 -4.52 17.33 5.91
N TRP A 319 -4.59 16.62 7.06
CA TRP A 319 -5.72 15.73 7.39
C TRP A 319 -7.03 16.48 7.59
#